data_4c097a522b8bbaf110b62033b66431f0
#
_entry.id   4c097a522b8bbaf110b62033b66431f0
#
_cell.length_a   1.000
_cell.length_b   1.000
_cell.length_c   1.000
_cell.angle_alpha   90.00
_cell.angle_beta   90.00
_cell.angle_gamma   90.00
#
_symmetry.space_group_name_H-M   'P 1'
#
loop_
_entity.id
_entity.type
_entity.pdbx_description
1 polymer ?
#
loop_
_entity_poly.entity_id
_entity_poly.type
_entity_poly.pdbx_seq_one_letter_code
_entity_poly.pdbx_strand_id
1 'polypeptide(L)'
;MFSKDKLANMEVYNDINGDLVNLFRCVKFHCGELQKELSFMLNSREIFYGFVSQYNTRGMTDIQRAARFFMLIKTSYGSDHRSYGCVKRNVNVMTQYLTDIQERLSNVVIENKDFEDLLKVYDKGDSLIYLDPPYYGTERYYQAQFSKEDHVRLCEVLKNVKGKFILSYNDCEFVRGLYKDFNIDEVQRNHNLMGKYKDKDHKYSELIIRNY
;
A
#
# COMPACT_ATOMS: atom_id res chain seq x y z
N MET A 1 -2.80 2.86 -9.44
CA MET A 1 -3.74 1.78 -9.81
C MET A 1 -5.15 2.32 -10.03
N PHE A 2 -5.80 2.91 -9.03
CA PHE A 2 -7.21 3.32 -9.12
C PHE A 2 -7.50 4.60 -9.92
N SER A 3 -6.50 5.33 -10.38
CA SER A 3 -6.63 6.58 -11.15
C SER A 3 -6.57 6.41 -12.67
N LYS A 4 -6.62 5.17 -13.19
CA LYS A 4 -6.62 4.94 -14.63
C LYS A 4 -8.00 5.19 -15.23
N ASP A 5 -8.06 5.78 -16.42
CA ASP A 5 -9.32 6.14 -17.10
C ASP A 5 -10.04 4.92 -17.65
N LYS A 6 -9.30 3.92 -18.14
CA LYS A 6 -9.88 2.68 -18.68
C LYS A 6 -9.76 1.55 -17.68
N LEU A 7 -10.88 1.02 -17.24
CA LEU A 7 -10.95 -0.12 -16.33
C LEU A 7 -10.69 -1.42 -17.11
N ALA A 8 -10.08 -2.39 -16.41
CA ALA A 8 -10.01 -3.76 -16.91
C ALA A 8 -11.34 -4.48 -16.64
N ASN A 9 -11.59 -5.57 -17.37
CA ASN A 9 -12.78 -6.41 -17.15
C ASN A 9 -12.79 -6.99 -15.72
N MET A 10 -11.60 -7.25 -15.17
CA MET A 10 -11.40 -7.70 -13.80
C MET A 10 -10.23 -6.94 -13.20
N GLU A 11 -10.39 -6.43 -12.01
CA GLU A 11 -9.33 -5.78 -11.23
C GLU A 11 -9.24 -6.44 -9.87
N VAL A 12 -8.02 -6.73 -9.45
CA VAL A 12 -7.74 -7.34 -8.16
C VAL A 12 -6.77 -6.43 -7.40
N TYR A 13 -7.13 -6.08 -6.18
CA TYR A 13 -6.23 -5.44 -5.22
C TYR A 13 -5.86 -6.43 -4.14
N ASN A 14 -4.60 -6.57 -3.85
CA ASN A 14 -4.10 -7.44 -2.80
C ASN A 14 -3.11 -6.71 -1.92
N ASP A 15 -3.19 -6.93 -0.63
CA ASP A 15 -2.18 -6.53 0.33
C ASP A 15 -2.12 -7.56 1.46
N ILE A 16 -0.93 -7.83 1.96
CA ILE A 16 -0.74 -8.71 3.12
C ILE A 16 -1.14 -8.01 4.43
N ASN A 17 -1.19 -6.68 4.46
CA ASN A 17 -1.63 -5.90 5.61
C ASN A 17 -3.14 -6.00 5.78
N GLY A 18 -3.59 -6.85 6.72
CA GLY A 18 -5.00 -7.09 6.98
C GLY A 18 -5.78 -5.85 7.44
N ASP A 19 -5.15 -4.85 8.08
CA ASP A 19 -5.83 -3.61 8.45
C ASP A 19 -6.08 -2.71 7.24
N LEU A 20 -5.15 -2.67 6.27
CA LEU A 20 -5.35 -1.94 5.02
C LEU A 20 -6.44 -2.61 4.16
N VAL A 21 -6.42 -3.94 4.07
CA VAL A 21 -7.46 -4.70 3.38
C VAL A 21 -8.82 -4.49 4.04
N ASN A 22 -8.88 -4.53 5.38
CA ASN A 22 -10.10 -4.26 6.12
C ASN A 22 -10.62 -2.83 5.85
N LEU A 23 -9.75 -1.83 5.80
CA LEU A 23 -10.13 -0.46 5.43
C LEU A 23 -10.79 -0.43 4.04
N PHE A 24 -10.17 -1.02 3.02
CA PHE A 24 -10.76 -1.06 1.68
C PHE A 24 -12.08 -1.84 1.62
N ARG A 25 -12.21 -2.92 2.36
CA ARG A 25 -13.49 -3.67 2.48
C ARG A 25 -14.57 -2.82 3.13
N CYS A 26 -14.25 -2.09 4.20
CA CYS A 26 -15.20 -1.18 4.85
C CYS A 26 -15.57 -0.01 3.95
N VAL A 27 -14.63 0.56 3.20
CA VAL A 27 -14.94 1.59 2.19
C VAL A 27 -15.87 1.02 1.12
N LYS A 28 -15.63 -0.20 0.64
CA LYS A 28 -16.45 -0.80 -0.40
C LYS A 28 -17.87 -1.12 0.06
N PHE A 29 -18.04 -1.73 1.24
CA PHE A 29 -19.32 -2.31 1.67
C PHE A 29 -20.03 -1.54 2.78
N HIS A 30 -19.32 -0.69 3.53
CA HIS A 30 -19.79 -0.01 4.73
C HIS A 30 -19.34 1.47 4.76
N CYS A 31 -19.32 2.13 3.59
CA CYS A 31 -18.78 3.49 3.47
C CYS A 31 -19.49 4.50 4.38
N GLY A 32 -20.83 4.48 4.41
CA GLY A 32 -21.61 5.39 5.25
C GLY A 32 -21.35 5.21 6.74
N GLU A 33 -21.27 3.97 7.21
CA GLU A 33 -20.99 3.64 8.60
C GLU A 33 -19.55 4.04 8.97
N LEU A 34 -18.60 3.83 8.07
CA LEU A 34 -17.23 4.27 8.27
C LEU A 34 -17.12 5.81 8.33
N GLN A 35 -17.81 6.52 7.44
CA GLN A 35 -17.86 7.98 7.45
C GLN A 35 -18.49 8.50 8.76
N LYS A 36 -19.56 7.85 9.23
CA LYS A 36 -20.20 8.18 10.50
C LYS A 36 -19.24 7.95 11.67
N GLU A 37 -18.55 6.83 11.74
CA GLU A 37 -17.55 6.53 12.78
C GLU A 37 -16.44 7.59 12.78
N LEU A 38 -15.91 7.93 11.60
CA LEU A 38 -14.87 8.95 11.44
C LEU A 38 -15.35 10.37 11.84
N SER A 39 -16.63 10.69 11.70
CA SER A 39 -17.18 12.00 12.05
C SER A 39 -17.11 12.31 13.55
N PHE A 40 -17.01 11.30 14.40
CA PHE A 40 -16.83 11.45 15.85
C PHE A 40 -15.36 11.58 16.28
N MET A 41 -14.42 11.44 15.34
CA MET A 41 -13.00 11.44 15.65
C MET A 41 -12.39 12.83 15.50
N LEU A 42 -11.53 13.18 16.45
CA LEU A 42 -10.79 14.44 16.42
C LEU A 42 -9.35 14.21 15.97
N ASN A 43 -8.80 15.17 15.23
CA ASN A 43 -7.37 15.22 14.96
C ASN A 43 -6.63 15.70 16.21
N SER A 44 -6.30 14.77 17.08
CA SER A 44 -5.66 14.99 18.38
C SER A 44 -4.48 14.07 18.58
N ARG A 45 -3.42 14.59 19.18
CA ARG A 45 -2.23 13.82 19.56
C ARG A 45 -2.58 12.70 20.55
N GLU A 46 -3.43 12.99 21.53
CA GLU A 46 -3.87 12.01 22.53
C GLU A 46 -4.61 10.84 21.85
N ILE A 47 -5.59 11.16 20.99
CA ILE A 47 -6.36 10.15 20.25
C ILE A 47 -5.43 9.34 19.34
N PHE A 48 -4.47 9.99 18.67
CA PHE A 48 -3.49 9.29 17.83
C PHE A 48 -2.71 8.24 18.61
N TYR A 49 -2.13 8.60 19.76
CA TYR A 49 -1.38 7.64 20.57
C TYR A 49 -2.28 6.61 21.26
N GLY A 50 -3.53 6.95 21.55
CA GLY A 50 -4.56 5.99 21.93
C GLY A 50 -4.75 4.91 20.85
N PHE A 51 -4.84 5.30 19.58
CA PHE A 51 -4.95 4.36 18.45
C PHE A 51 -3.67 3.53 18.26
N VAL A 52 -2.49 4.11 18.43
CA VAL A 52 -1.22 3.37 18.38
C VAL A 52 -1.18 2.29 19.46
N SER A 53 -1.59 2.61 20.71
CA SER A 53 -1.61 1.65 21.82
C SER A 53 -2.63 0.51 21.62
N GLN A 54 -3.69 0.76 20.87
CA GLN A 54 -4.76 -0.20 20.58
C GLN A 54 -4.48 -1.08 19.38
N TYR A 55 -3.29 -1.02 18.78
CA TYR A 55 -3.00 -1.69 17.50
C TYR A 55 -3.33 -3.19 17.52
N ASN A 56 -3.04 -3.88 18.62
CA ASN A 56 -3.32 -5.31 18.79
C ASN A 56 -4.54 -5.61 19.70
N THR A 57 -5.39 -4.60 19.96
CA THR A 57 -6.54 -4.77 20.84
C THR A 57 -7.63 -5.58 20.13
N ARG A 58 -8.12 -6.62 20.81
CA ARG A 58 -9.27 -7.45 20.35
C ARG A 58 -10.59 -6.77 20.72
N GLY A 59 -11.68 -7.18 20.06
CA GLY A 59 -13.04 -6.76 20.39
C GLY A 59 -13.53 -5.50 19.65
N MET A 60 -12.73 -4.92 18.79
CA MET A 60 -13.18 -3.87 17.87
C MET A 60 -13.95 -4.45 16.68
N THR A 61 -14.99 -3.76 16.23
CA THR A 61 -15.65 -4.07 14.96
C THR A 61 -14.73 -3.75 13.77
N ASP A 62 -15.02 -4.34 12.61
CA ASP A 62 -14.25 -4.06 11.39
C ASP A 62 -14.30 -2.57 11.01
N ILE A 63 -15.44 -1.89 11.23
CA ILE A 63 -15.60 -0.46 10.98
C ILE A 63 -14.71 0.36 11.93
N GLN A 64 -14.69 0.04 13.22
CA GLN A 64 -13.83 0.72 14.20
C GLN A 64 -12.34 0.51 13.90
N ARG A 65 -11.94 -0.69 13.51
CA ARG A 65 -10.58 -0.98 13.06
C ARG A 65 -10.21 -0.17 11.83
N ALA A 66 -11.11 -0.11 10.84
CA ALA A 66 -10.91 0.66 9.62
C ALA A 66 -10.78 2.16 9.90
N ALA A 67 -11.65 2.71 10.75
CA ALA A 67 -11.61 4.12 11.13
C ALA A 67 -10.32 4.48 11.87
N ARG A 68 -9.90 3.65 12.84
CA ARG A 68 -8.61 3.81 13.53
C ARG A 68 -7.44 3.79 12.56
N PHE A 69 -7.38 2.79 11.67
CA PHE A 69 -6.31 2.66 10.69
C PHE A 69 -6.27 3.84 9.72
N PHE A 70 -7.43 4.30 9.24
CA PHE A 70 -7.54 5.51 8.43
C PHE A 70 -6.95 6.73 9.14
N MET A 71 -7.30 6.94 10.42
CA MET A 71 -6.77 8.05 11.21
C MET A 71 -5.25 7.95 11.40
N LEU A 72 -4.72 6.76 11.67
CA LEU A 72 -3.28 6.54 11.78
C LEU A 72 -2.55 6.92 10.49
N ILE A 73 -3.02 6.46 9.33
CA ILE A 73 -2.43 6.85 8.03
C ILE A 73 -2.48 8.36 7.81
N LYS A 74 -3.64 8.98 8.09
CA LYS A 74 -3.88 10.39 7.72
C LYS A 74 -3.23 11.38 8.67
N THR A 75 -2.99 11.02 9.92
CA THR A 75 -2.49 11.93 10.94
C THR A 75 -1.06 11.66 11.40
N SER A 76 -0.44 10.55 10.96
CA SER A 76 0.98 10.29 11.22
C SER A 76 1.92 11.10 10.32
N TYR A 77 3.15 11.27 10.79
CA TYR A 77 4.22 11.84 10.00
C TYR A 77 4.66 10.84 8.91
N GLY A 78 4.64 11.27 7.66
CA GLY A 78 5.02 10.40 6.54
C GLY A 78 4.25 9.07 6.45
N SER A 79 3.08 8.97 7.06
CA SER A 79 2.27 7.74 7.15
C SER A 79 2.98 6.57 7.84
N ASP A 80 3.87 6.87 8.80
CA ASP A 80 4.65 5.88 9.55
C ASP A 80 3.83 5.11 10.62
N HIS A 81 2.60 5.53 10.90
CA HIS A 81 1.69 5.00 11.92
C HIS A 81 2.24 5.01 13.36
N ARG A 82 3.33 5.71 13.62
CA ARG A 82 4.04 5.75 14.92
C ARG A 82 4.18 7.14 15.49
N SER A 83 4.36 8.14 14.62
CA SER A 83 4.65 9.52 15.00
C SER A 83 3.51 10.45 14.57
N TYR A 84 2.95 11.19 15.51
CA TYR A 84 1.91 12.18 15.19
C TYR A 84 2.47 13.32 14.33
N GLY A 85 1.87 13.53 13.16
CA GLY A 85 2.38 14.44 12.13
C GLY A 85 2.12 15.94 12.40
N CYS A 86 1.38 16.31 13.44
CA CYS A 86 1.01 17.70 13.76
C CYS A 86 0.43 18.49 12.57
N VAL A 87 -0.24 17.81 11.64
CA VAL A 87 -0.74 18.41 10.41
C VAL A 87 -2.18 18.88 10.62
N LYS A 88 -2.48 20.11 10.20
CA LYS A 88 -3.86 20.61 10.18
C LYS A 88 -4.65 19.82 9.13
N ARG A 89 -5.44 18.86 9.57
CA ARG A 89 -6.32 18.05 8.72
C ARG A 89 -7.75 18.13 9.21
N ASN A 90 -8.66 18.36 8.29
CA ASN A 90 -10.09 18.28 8.56
C ASN A 90 -10.58 16.87 8.21
N VAL A 91 -10.96 16.10 9.22
CA VAL A 91 -11.42 14.71 9.05
C VAL A 91 -12.64 14.65 8.12
N ASN A 92 -13.58 15.58 8.27
CA ASN A 92 -14.79 15.62 7.46
C ASN A 92 -14.51 15.83 5.96
N VAL A 93 -13.51 16.66 5.63
CA VAL A 93 -13.08 16.81 4.23
C VAL A 93 -12.42 15.55 3.70
N MET A 94 -11.60 14.89 4.54
CA MET A 94 -10.94 13.64 4.14
C MET A 94 -11.92 12.49 3.87
N THR A 95 -13.06 12.47 4.58
CA THR A 95 -14.06 11.41 4.44
C THR A 95 -14.96 11.59 3.22
N GLN A 96 -15.07 12.79 2.67
CA GLN A 96 -15.85 13.03 1.44
C GLN A 96 -15.37 12.21 0.25
N TYR A 97 -14.04 12.02 0.12
CA TYR A 97 -13.46 11.23 -0.96
C TYR A 97 -13.72 9.72 -0.83
N LEU A 98 -14.23 9.24 0.31
CA LEU A 98 -14.48 7.80 0.50
C LEU A 98 -15.61 7.30 -0.40
N THR A 99 -16.58 8.14 -0.73
CA THR A 99 -17.66 7.80 -1.67
C THR A 99 -17.12 7.56 -3.08
N ASP A 100 -16.25 8.43 -3.58
CA ASP A 100 -15.62 8.27 -4.89
C ASP A 100 -14.77 6.98 -4.92
N ILE A 101 -14.09 6.68 -3.82
CA ILE A 101 -13.31 5.45 -3.68
C ILE A 101 -14.24 4.23 -3.64
N GLN A 102 -15.38 4.31 -2.96
CA GLN A 102 -16.38 3.24 -2.92
C GLN A 102 -16.87 2.90 -4.33
N GLU A 103 -17.25 3.90 -5.11
CA GLU A 103 -17.68 3.71 -6.50
C GLU A 103 -16.57 3.04 -7.32
N ARG A 104 -15.33 3.54 -7.17
CA ARG A 104 -14.18 2.98 -7.88
C ARG A 104 -13.88 1.53 -7.49
N LEU A 105 -14.12 1.14 -6.25
CA LEU A 105 -13.91 -0.22 -5.75
C LEU A 105 -15.06 -1.18 -6.08
N SER A 106 -16.19 -0.72 -6.59
CA SER A 106 -17.40 -1.55 -6.79
C SER A 106 -17.12 -2.85 -7.53
N ASN A 107 -16.30 -2.81 -8.59
CA ASN A 107 -15.92 -3.96 -9.41
C ASN A 107 -14.52 -4.54 -9.11
N VAL A 108 -13.86 -4.08 -8.03
CA VAL A 108 -12.53 -4.57 -7.65
C VAL A 108 -12.67 -5.75 -6.69
N VAL A 109 -12.00 -6.84 -6.96
CA VAL A 109 -11.82 -7.94 -6.00
C VAL A 109 -10.76 -7.51 -4.99
N ILE A 110 -11.05 -7.67 -3.69
CA ILE A 110 -10.13 -7.30 -2.61
C ILE A 110 -9.68 -8.58 -1.93
N GLU A 111 -8.38 -8.86 -2.01
CA GLU A 111 -7.73 -10.05 -1.45
C GLU A 111 -6.77 -9.67 -0.32
N ASN A 112 -6.54 -10.63 0.57
CA ASN A 112 -5.54 -10.55 1.63
C ASN A 112 -4.74 -11.86 1.63
N LYS A 113 -3.88 -12.01 0.65
CA LYS A 113 -3.13 -13.24 0.39
C LYS A 113 -1.64 -12.97 0.29
N ASP A 114 -0.85 -14.01 0.53
CA ASP A 114 0.54 -14.05 0.07
C ASP A 114 0.58 -13.87 -1.46
N PHE A 115 1.62 -13.20 -1.95
CA PHE A 115 1.76 -12.89 -3.37
C PHE A 115 1.80 -14.14 -4.25
N GLU A 116 2.44 -15.22 -3.79
CA GLU A 116 2.52 -16.47 -4.54
C GLU A 116 1.15 -17.13 -4.69
N ASP A 117 0.36 -17.17 -3.60
CA ASP A 117 -0.99 -17.73 -3.64
C ASP A 117 -1.95 -16.88 -4.45
N LEU A 118 -1.74 -15.54 -4.45
CA LEU A 118 -2.48 -14.65 -5.32
C LEU A 118 -2.20 -14.94 -6.79
N LEU A 119 -0.92 -15.03 -7.16
CA LEU A 119 -0.50 -15.26 -8.55
C LEU A 119 -0.97 -16.62 -9.07
N LYS A 120 -0.97 -17.67 -8.25
CA LYS A 120 -1.55 -18.98 -8.62
C LYS A 120 -3.01 -18.89 -9.10
N VAL A 121 -3.77 -17.92 -8.55
CA VAL A 121 -5.20 -17.75 -8.89
C VAL A 121 -5.41 -16.81 -10.08
N TYR A 122 -4.67 -15.71 -10.14
CA TYR A 122 -4.97 -14.59 -11.03
C TYR A 122 -4.00 -14.42 -12.21
N ASP A 123 -2.90 -15.17 -12.25
CA ASP A 123 -1.96 -15.13 -13.37
C ASP A 123 -2.52 -15.84 -14.60
N LYS A 124 -2.84 -15.05 -15.63
CA LYS A 124 -3.28 -15.50 -16.94
C LYS A 124 -2.46 -14.79 -18.02
N GLY A 125 -2.45 -15.33 -19.24
CA GLY A 125 -1.67 -14.75 -20.33
C GLY A 125 -2.00 -13.29 -20.70
N ASP A 126 -3.22 -12.84 -20.39
CA ASP A 126 -3.70 -11.45 -20.60
C ASP A 126 -3.64 -10.58 -19.34
N SER A 127 -3.13 -11.10 -18.20
CA SER A 127 -2.99 -10.35 -16.96
C SER A 127 -1.87 -9.32 -17.07
N LEU A 128 -2.11 -8.15 -16.47
CA LEU A 128 -1.07 -7.18 -16.13
C LEU A 128 -0.96 -7.05 -14.61
N ILE A 129 0.18 -7.42 -14.08
CA ILE A 129 0.44 -7.51 -12.64
C ILE A 129 1.38 -6.38 -12.25
N TYR A 130 0.93 -5.49 -11.36
CA TYR A 130 1.79 -4.48 -10.73
C TYR A 130 2.17 -4.92 -9.33
N LEU A 131 3.47 -4.94 -9.04
CA LEU A 131 4.04 -5.35 -7.76
C LEU A 131 4.87 -4.21 -7.16
N ASP A 132 4.65 -3.95 -5.87
CA ASP A 132 5.35 -2.94 -5.08
C ASP A 132 5.65 -3.53 -3.69
N PRO A 133 6.58 -4.51 -3.62
CA PRO A 133 6.93 -5.15 -2.37
C PRO A 133 7.73 -4.20 -1.47
N PRO A 134 7.94 -4.54 -0.18
CA PRO A 134 8.89 -3.83 0.66
C PRO A 134 10.26 -3.74 -0.02
N TYR A 135 10.87 -2.57 -0.03
CA TYR A 135 12.18 -2.38 -0.65
C TYR A 135 13.28 -3.03 0.17
N TYR A 136 14.23 -3.66 -0.52
CA TYR A 136 15.34 -4.36 0.12
C TYR A 136 16.15 -3.44 1.04
N GLY A 137 16.35 -3.88 2.29
CA GLY A 137 17.02 -3.09 3.34
C GLY A 137 16.12 -2.08 4.05
N THR A 138 14.84 -1.97 3.67
CA THR A 138 13.87 -1.06 4.30
C THR A 138 12.69 -1.79 4.94
N GLU A 139 12.71 -3.11 4.99
CA GLU A 139 11.61 -3.99 5.41
C GLU A 139 11.13 -3.68 6.83
N ARG A 140 12.03 -3.19 7.72
CA ARG A 140 11.72 -2.77 9.10
C ARG A 140 10.69 -1.65 9.21
N TYR A 141 10.45 -0.91 8.13
CA TYR A 141 9.45 0.16 8.11
C TYR A 141 8.03 -0.35 7.79
N TYR A 142 7.93 -1.58 7.32
CA TYR A 142 6.66 -2.22 7.02
C TYR A 142 6.21 -3.08 8.20
N GLN A 143 4.92 -3.24 8.35
CA GLN A 143 4.33 -4.07 9.43
C GLN A 143 4.38 -5.56 9.09
N ALA A 144 4.24 -5.88 7.82
CA ALA A 144 4.39 -7.23 7.33
C ALA A 144 5.88 -7.56 7.21
N GLN A 145 6.27 -8.69 7.78
CA GLN A 145 7.62 -9.20 7.59
C GLN A 145 7.79 -9.63 6.14
N PHE A 146 8.86 -9.17 5.51
CA PHE A 146 9.27 -9.59 4.16
C PHE A 146 10.78 -9.84 4.23
N SER A 147 11.14 -11.12 4.29
CA SER A 147 12.52 -11.54 4.51
C SER A 147 13.35 -11.52 3.22
N LYS A 148 14.66 -11.71 3.34
CA LYS A 148 15.53 -11.86 2.17
C LYS A 148 15.11 -13.04 1.31
N GLU A 149 14.65 -14.11 1.92
CA GLU A 149 14.14 -15.31 1.26
C GLU A 149 12.86 -15.01 0.49
N ASP A 150 12.01 -14.10 0.99
CA ASP A 150 10.80 -13.67 0.28
C ASP A 150 11.13 -12.86 -0.99
N HIS A 151 12.18 -12.03 -0.98
CA HIS A 151 12.65 -11.36 -2.19
C HIS A 151 13.11 -12.36 -3.24
N VAL A 152 13.84 -13.41 -2.86
CA VAL A 152 14.27 -14.47 -3.76
C VAL A 152 13.06 -15.27 -4.25
N ARG A 153 12.14 -15.66 -3.36
CA ARG A 153 10.91 -16.37 -3.70
C ARG A 153 10.06 -15.59 -4.71
N LEU A 154 9.92 -14.28 -4.51
CA LEU A 154 9.20 -13.41 -5.45
C LEU A 154 9.82 -13.47 -6.85
N CYS A 155 11.15 -13.37 -6.96
CA CYS A 155 11.84 -13.47 -8.24
C CYS A 155 11.58 -14.83 -8.92
N GLU A 156 11.69 -15.94 -8.18
CA GLU A 156 11.44 -17.28 -8.72
C GLU A 156 9.99 -17.45 -9.20
N VAL A 157 9.02 -16.92 -8.48
CA VAL A 157 7.62 -16.93 -8.92
C VAL A 157 7.46 -16.12 -10.21
N LEU A 158 8.07 -14.94 -10.30
CA LEU A 158 7.95 -14.05 -11.47
C LEU A 158 8.62 -14.61 -12.74
N LYS A 159 9.60 -15.51 -12.63
CA LYS A 159 10.16 -16.24 -13.79
C LYS A 159 9.13 -17.12 -14.50
N ASN A 160 8.10 -17.55 -13.79
CA ASN A 160 7.09 -18.49 -14.29
C ASN A 160 5.72 -17.84 -14.56
N VAL A 161 5.61 -16.52 -14.43
CA VAL A 161 4.38 -15.78 -14.67
C VAL A 161 4.02 -15.80 -16.15
N LYS A 162 2.75 -16.11 -16.47
CA LYS A 162 2.20 -16.17 -17.84
C LYS A 162 1.84 -14.80 -18.38
N GLY A 163 1.39 -13.93 -17.49
CA GLY A 163 1.01 -12.56 -17.81
C GLY A 163 2.20 -11.61 -17.91
N LYS A 164 1.91 -10.34 -18.08
CA LYS A 164 2.91 -9.27 -18.01
C LYS A 164 3.00 -8.74 -16.59
N PHE A 165 4.20 -8.41 -16.13
CA PHE A 165 4.36 -7.74 -14.85
C PHE A 165 5.18 -6.45 -14.94
N ILE A 166 4.93 -5.57 -13.99
CA ILE A 166 5.72 -4.38 -13.66
C ILE A 166 6.01 -4.46 -12.17
N LEU A 167 7.28 -4.44 -11.82
CA LEU A 167 7.75 -4.53 -10.45
C LEU A 167 8.59 -3.28 -10.14
N SER A 168 8.26 -2.55 -9.07
CA SER A 168 9.04 -1.43 -8.57
C SER A 168 9.94 -1.85 -7.42
N TYR A 169 11.19 -1.39 -7.44
CA TYR A 169 12.18 -1.65 -6.38
C TYR A 169 13.17 -0.50 -6.21
N ASN A 170 13.81 -0.45 -5.03
CA ASN A 170 14.99 0.41 -4.87
C ASN A 170 16.18 -0.14 -5.66
N ASP A 171 17.00 0.78 -6.16
CA ASP A 171 18.21 0.43 -6.87
C ASP A 171 19.30 -0.02 -5.89
N CYS A 172 19.68 -1.28 -5.96
CA CYS A 172 20.80 -1.85 -5.22
C CYS A 172 21.34 -3.09 -5.92
N GLU A 173 22.58 -3.44 -5.60
CA GLU A 173 23.29 -4.56 -6.23
C GLU A 173 22.54 -5.89 -6.08
N PHE A 174 21.95 -6.15 -4.91
CA PHE A 174 21.16 -7.36 -4.65
C PHE A 174 19.97 -7.48 -5.62
N VAL A 175 19.17 -6.40 -5.76
CA VAL A 175 18.01 -6.40 -6.66
C VAL A 175 18.44 -6.51 -8.12
N ARG A 176 19.46 -5.75 -8.54
CA ARG A 176 20.00 -5.85 -9.92
C ARG A 176 20.49 -7.27 -10.23
N GLY A 177 21.19 -7.90 -9.29
CA GLY A 177 21.67 -9.28 -9.45
C GLY A 177 20.52 -10.30 -9.53
N LEU A 178 19.48 -10.12 -8.69
CA LEU A 178 18.35 -11.04 -8.63
C LEU A 178 17.49 -11.01 -9.90
N TYR A 179 17.29 -9.81 -10.48
CA TYR A 179 16.43 -9.57 -11.65
C TYR A 179 17.19 -9.33 -12.96
N LYS A 180 18.48 -9.72 -13.05
CA LYS A 180 19.36 -9.47 -14.21
C LYS A 180 18.83 -10.00 -15.56
N ASP A 181 17.98 -11.02 -15.51
CA ASP A 181 17.42 -11.67 -16.70
C ASP A 181 16.11 -11.00 -17.19
N PHE A 182 15.68 -9.93 -16.53
CA PHE A 182 14.51 -9.15 -16.90
C PHE A 182 14.90 -7.77 -17.46
N ASN A 183 13.93 -7.07 -18.05
CA ASN A 183 14.12 -5.70 -18.50
C ASN A 183 14.12 -4.76 -17.29
N ILE A 184 15.20 -4.04 -17.09
CA ILE A 184 15.38 -3.10 -15.98
C ILE A 184 15.53 -1.67 -16.52
N ASP A 185 14.60 -0.79 -16.14
CA ASP A 185 14.68 0.64 -16.39
C ASP A 185 14.98 1.37 -15.07
N GLU A 186 15.86 2.34 -15.10
CA GLU A 186 16.21 3.18 -13.96
C GLU A 186 15.39 4.48 -13.99
N VAL A 187 14.76 4.83 -12.87
CA VAL A 187 13.94 6.03 -12.70
C VAL A 187 14.45 6.86 -11.53
N GLN A 188 14.77 8.12 -11.80
CA GLN A 188 15.16 9.07 -10.75
C GLN A 188 13.92 9.69 -10.10
N ARG A 189 13.81 9.60 -8.77
CA ARG A 189 12.74 10.21 -7.99
C ARG A 189 13.26 11.22 -6.98
N ASN A 190 12.45 12.25 -6.73
CA ASN A 190 12.71 13.22 -5.67
C ASN A 190 12.11 12.73 -4.35
N HIS A 191 12.84 12.87 -3.25
CA HIS A 191 12.36 12.55 -1.91
C HIS A 191 11.35 13.60 -1.43
N ASN A 192 10.06 13.33 -1.50
CA ASN A 192 8.98 14.27 -1.13
C ASN A 192 9.00 14.71 0.35
N LEU A 193 9.53 13.89 1.26
CA LEU A 193 9.58 14.18 2.70
C LEU A 193 10.73 15.13 3.09
N MET A 194 11.77 15.24 2.25
CA MET A 194 12.98 16.01 2.55
C MET A 194 12.98 17.41 1.91
N GLY A 195 11.96 17.78 1.17
CA GLY A 195 11.84 19.08 0.49
C GLY A 195 11.84 20.31 1.41
N LYS A 196 11.87 20.13 2.75
CA LYS A 196 12.02 21.22 3.73
C LYS A 196 13.48 21.56 4.05
N TYR A 197 14.43 20.75 3.65
CA TYR A 197 15.87 20.97 3.88
C TYR A 197 16.53 21.32 2.55
N LYS A 198 16.85 22.60 2.37
CA LYS A 198 17.25 23.23 1.10
C LYS A 198 18.61 22.83 0.50
N ASP A 199 19.37 21.90 1.11
CA ASP A 199 20.80 21.81 0.81
C ASP A 199 21.35 20.48 0.29
N LYS A 200 20.53 19.53 -0.21
CA LYS A 200 21.07 18.34 -0.89
C LYS A 200 20.15 17.86 -2.01
N ASP A 201 20.74 17.48 -3.15
CA ASP A 201 20.09 16.71 -4.22
C ASP A 201 19.56 15.39 -3.64
N HIS A 202 18.28 15.39 -3.25
CA HIS A 202 17.60 14.24 -2.64
C HIS A 202 16.97 13.37 -3.73
N LYS A 203 17.73 13.05 -4.75
CA LYS A 203 17.32 12.08 -5.76
C LYS A 203 17.71 10.68 -5.27
N TYR A 204 16.81 9.77 -5.41
CA TYR A 204 17.09 8.35 -5.25
C TYR A 204 16.67 7.59 -6.51
N SER A 205 17.39 6.52 -6.80
CA SER A 205 17.13 5.70 -7.97
C SER A 205 16.18 4.57 -7.60
N GLU A 206 15.16 4.39 -8.41
CA GLU A 206 14.25 3.25 -8.39
C GLU A 206 14.42 2.43 -9.67
N LEU A 207 14.17 1.15 -9.57
CA LEU A 207 14.14 0.24 -10.70
C LEU A 207 12.71 -0.11 -11.05
N ILE A 208 12.40 -0.05 -12.33
CA ILE A 208 11.19 -0.62 -12.92
C ILE A 208 11.58 -1.87 -13.68
N ILE A 209 11.14 -3.02 -13.21
CA ILE A 209 11.51 -4.34 -13.72
C ILE A 209 10.30 -4.96 -14.43
N ARG A 210 10.51 -5.50 -15.63
CA ARG A 210 9.43 -6.01 -16.48
C ARG A 210 9.86 -7.28 -17.22
N ASN A 211 8.88 -8.12 -17.59
CA ASN A 211 9.12 -9.29 -18.44
C ASN A 211 8.77 -9.09 -19.93
N TYR A 212 8.54 -7.85 -20.37
CA TYR A 212 8.15 -7.53 -21.76
C TYR A 212 8.82 -6.27 -22.26
#